data_f66928183569d4a77c83b5460ba5a3de
#
_entry.id   f66928183569d4a77c83b5460ba5a3de
#
_cell.length_a   1.000
_cell.length_b   1.000
_cell.length_c   1.000
_cell.angle_alpha   90.00
_cell.angle_beta   90.00
_cell.angle_gamma   90.00
#
_symmetry.space_group_name_H-M   'P 1'
#
loop_
_entity.id
_entity.type
_entity.pdbx_description
1 polymer ?
#
loop_
_entity_poly.entity_id
_entity_poly.type
_entity_poly.pdbx_seq_one_letter_code
_entity_poly.pdbx_strand_id
1 'polypeptide(L)'
;MAARRISTVGFDADDTLWQNEQFFRITQERFADLLRDYAEPDHLFDRLLSAEKRNLGHYGFGIKGFVLSMIDTAIDVTEDRVPATVIRELIAAGQDMLQHPIELLPHAREAVEAMAADRRLLLITKGDLLDQERKLAQSGLGDLFDGVEIVSHKTVDTYARIFAGDGAERS
;
A
#
# COMPACT_ATOMS: atom_id res chain seq x y z
N MET A 1 -21.90 0.37 35.34
CA MET A 1 -21.03 1.23 34.49
C MET A 1 -21.57 1.16 33.08
N ALA A 2 -22.02 2.26 32.47
CA ALA A 2 -22.41 2.27 31.07
C ALA A 2 -21.17 1.93 30.22
N ALA A 3 -21.29 0.96 29.33
CA ALA A 3 -20.22 0.64 28.39
C ALA A 3 -19.90 1.92 27.61
N ARG A 4 -18.62 2.33 27.57
CA ARG A 4 -18.16 3.43 26.73
C ARG A 4 -18.48 3.06 25.28
N ARG A 5 -19.30 3.88 24.61
CA ARG A 5 -19.68 3.64 23.23
C ARG A 5 -18.59 4.23 22.33
N ILE A 6 -17.98 3.38 21.48
CA ILE A 6 -17.06 3.83 20.44
C ILE A 6 -17.84 4.69 19.44
N SER A 7 -17.39 5.90 19.20
CA SER A 7 -18.03 6.89 18.31
C SER A 7 -17.30 7.03 16.97
N THR A 8 -16.01 6.71 16.92
CA THR A 8 -15.17 6.80 15.72
C THR A 8 -14.44 5.50 15.49
N VAL A 9 -14.38 5.04 14.24
CA VAL A 9 -13.68 3.83 13.81
C VAL A 9 -12.74 4.17 12.68
N GLY A 10 -11.46 3.81 12.82
CA GLY A 10 -10.47 3.90 11.75
C GLY A 10 -10.30 2.55 11.05
N PHE A 11 -10.43 2.54 9.72
CA PHE A 11 -10.14 1.37 8.89
C PHE A 11 -8.77 1.53 8.23
N ASP A 12 -7.99 0.47 8.22
CA ASP A 12 -6.90 0.31 7.27
C ASP A 12 -7.48 -0.01 5.88
N ALA A 13 -6.69 0.17 4.83
CA ALA A 13 -7.15 0.02 3.45
C ALA A 13 -6.59 -1.25 2.78
N ASP A 14 -5.30 -1.23 2.44
CA ASP A 14 -4.63 -2.30 1.70
C ASP A 14 -4.62 -3.61 2.50
N ASP A 15 -5.07 -4.71 1.89
CA ASP A 15 -5.23 -6.04 2.50
C ASP A 15 -6.16 -6.08 3.74
N THR A 16 -6.96 -5.02 3.91
CA THR A 16 -8.04 -4.93 4.90
C THR A 16 -9.39 -4.73 4.21
N LEU A 17 -9.49 -3.79 3.28
CA LEU A 17 -10.71 -3.53 2.50
C LEU A 17 -10.62 -4.06 1.07
N TRP A 18 -9.44 -4.11 0.48
CA TRP A 18 -9.19 -4.61 -0.87
C TRP A 18 -7.86 -5.32 -0.98
N GLN A 19 -7.73 -6.14 -2.01
CA GLN A 19 -6.50 -6.86 -2.34
C GLN A 19 -5.39 -5.90 -2.73
N ASN A 20 -4.18 -6.13 -2.23
CA ASN A 20 -3.00 -5.32 -2.55
C ASN A 20 -1.73 -6.18 -2.65
N GLU A 21 -1.38 -6.94 -1.63
CA GLU A 21 -0.13 -7.72 -1.54
C GLU A 21 0.04 -8.70 -2.71
N GLN A 22 -1.05 -9.29 -3.20
CA GLN A 22 -0.97 -10.21 -4.34
C GLN A 22 -0.39 -9.57 -5.59
N PHE A 23 -0.64 -8.27 -5.82
CA PHE A 23 -0.12 -7.56 -7.01
C PHE A 23 1.38 -7.28 -6.89
N PHE A 24 1.86 -6.99 -5.68
CA PHE A 24 3.28 -6.89 -5.39
C PHE A 24 3.97 -8.23 -5.64
N ARG A 25 3.41 -9.33 -5.17
CA ARG A 25 3.96 -10.67 -5.38
C ARG A 25 4.05 -11.06 -6.86
N ILE A 26 2.98 -10.83 -7.63
CA ILE A 26 2.99 -11.09 -9.09
C ILE A 26 4.06 -10.24 -9.78
N THR A 27 4.23 -9.00 -9.36
CA THR A 27 5.25 -8.11 -9.93
C THR A 27 6.68 -8.55 -9.52
N GLN A 28 6.87 -9.05 -8.29
CA GLN A 28 8.15 -9.64 -7.86
C GLN A 28 8.50 -10.89 -8.68
N GLU A 29 7.54 -11.75 -9.00
CA GLU A 29 7.76 -12.90 -9.88
C GLU A 29 8.19 -12.44 -11.27
N ARG A 30 7.51 -11.44 -11.86
CA ARG A 30 7.92 -10.84 -13.13
C ARG A 30 9.31 -10.22 -13.08
N PHE A 31 9.68 -9.55 -11.99
CA PHE A 31 11.01 -9.02 -11.76
C PHE A 31 12.06 -10.14 -11.75
N ALA A 32 11.80 -11.24 -11.04
CA ALA A 32 12.71 -12.38 -11.00
C ALA A 32 12.88 -13.03 -12.38
N ASP A 33 11.79 -13.17 -13.14
CA ASP A 33 11.85 -13.70 -14.52
C ASP A 33 12.70 -12.84 -15.46
N LEU A 34 12.61 -11.52 -15.35
CA LEU A 34 13.40 -10.58 -16.15
C LEU A 34 14.90 -10.65 -15.86
N LEU A 35 15.27 -11.06 -14.66
CA LEU A 35 16.66 -11.12 -14.19
C LEU A 35 17.19 -12.54 -13.99
N ARG A 36 16.45 -13.56 -14.39
CA ARG A 36 16.79 -14.98 -14.19
C ARG A 36 18.17 -15.41 -14.76
N ASP A 37 18.66 -14.70 -15.78
CA ASP A 37 19.98 -14.97 -16.39
C ASP A 37 21.13 -14.37 -15.56
N TYR A 38 20.84 -13.57 -14.55
CA TYR A 38 21.82 -12.86 -13.72
C TYR A 38 21.90 -13.41 -12.29
N ALA A 39 20.78 -13.85 -11.71
CA ALA A 39 20.75 -14.40 -10.36
C ALA A 39 19.53 -15.29 -10.12
N GLU A 40 19.66 -16.19 -9.13
CA GLU A 40 18.55 -17.03 -8.68
C GLU A 40 17.42 -16.22 -8.01
N PRO A 41 16.14 -16.65 -8.10
CA PRO A 41 14.99 -15.91 -7.57
C PRO A 41 15.12 -15.54 -6.09
N ASP A 42 15.52 -16.46 -5.23
CA ASP A 42 15.65 -16.19 -3.79
C ASP A 42 16.68 -15.08 -3.51
N HIS A 43 17.80 -15.09 -4.23
CA HIS A 43 18.79 -14.02 -4.13
C HIS A 43 18.24 -12.67 -4.62
N LEU A 44 17.45 -12.66 -5.70
CA LEU A 44 16.81 -11.46 -6.23
C LEU A 44 15.80 -10.87 -5.22
N PHE A 45 15.00 -11.73 -4.57
CA PHE A 45 14.02 -11.27 -3.56
C PHE A 45 14.71 -10.70 -2.32
N ASP A 46 15.78 -11.33 -1.83
CA ASP A 46 16.56 -10.81 -0.69
C ASP A 46 17.21 -9.46 -1.00
N ARG A 47 17.76 -9.30 -2.21
CA ARG A 47 18.34 -8.03 -2.66
C ARG A 47 17.28 -6.95 -2.82
N LEU A 48 16.12 -7.27 -3.41
CA LEU A 48 15.01 -6.36 -3.55
C LEU A 48 14.49 -5.89 -2.18
N LEU A 49 14.26 -6.80 -1.25
CA LEU A 49 13.84 -6.46 0.12
C LEU A 49 14.85 -5.54 0.82
N SER A 50 16.13 -5.76 0.60
CA SER A 50 17.20 -4.91 1.13
C SER A 50 17.17 -3.52 0.51
N ALA A 51 16.93 -3.42 -0.81
CA ALA A 51 16.78 -2.15 -1.52
C ALA A 51 15.55 -1.39 -1.04
N GLU A 52 14.39 -2.06 -0.91
CA GLU A 52 13.16 -1.45 -0.38
C GLU A 52 13.36 -0.85 1.02
N LYS A 53 14.03 -1.58 1.93
CA LYS A 53 14.34 -1.10 3.28
C LYS A 53 15.23 0.15 3.26
N ARG A 54 16.26 0.19 2.40
CA ARG A 54 17.12 1.37 2.23
C ARG A 54 16.35 2.56 1.66
N ASN A 55 15.51 2.30 0.68
CA ASN A 55 14.79 3.31 -0.09
C ASN A 55 13.55 3.84 0.62
N LEU A 56 13.04 3.15 1.64
CA LEU A 56 11.84 3.54 2.37
C LEU A 56 11.93 4.94 2.97
N GLY A 57 13.11 5.32 3.48
CA GLY A 57 13.35 6.66 4.04
C GLY A 57 13.39 7.78 2.98
N HIS A 58 13.60 7.44 1.70
CA HIS A 58 13.67 8.39 0.60
C HIS A 58 12.36 8.49 -0.18
N TYR A 59 11.72 7.35 -0.45
CA TYR A 59 10.56 7.29 -1.36
C TYR A 59 9.24 6.98 -0.63
N GLY A 60 9.29 6.59 0.63
CA GLY A 60 8.10 6.17 1.38
C GLY A 60 7.56 4.81 0.92
N PHE A 61 6.35 4.51 1.38
CA PHE A 61 5.60 3.32 0.96
C PHE A 61 4.88 3.57 -0.37
N GLY A 62 4.68 2.53 -1.17
CA GLY A 62 3.88 2.58 -2.38
C GLY A 62 4.58 2.04 -3.62
N ILE A 63 3.84 1.98 -4.72
CA ILE A 63 4.28 1.36 -5.98
C ILE A 63 5.49 2.08 -6.57
N LYS A 64 5.57 3.41 -6.47
CA LYS A 64 6.69 4.18 -7.02
C LYS A 64 8.02 3.82 -6.34
N GLY A 65 8.03 3.76 -5.01
CA GLY A 65 9.21 3.35 -4.23
C GLY A 65 9.61 1.91 -4.54
N PHE A 66 8.62 1.03 -4.73
CA PHE A 66 8.83 -0.36 -5.11
C PHE A 66 9.49 -0.48 -6.51
N VAL A 67 8.98 0.24 -7.52
CA VAL A 67 9.58 0.25 -8.87
C VAL A 67 11.01 0.77 -8.85
N LEU A 68 11.28 1.85 -8.11
CA LEU A 68 12.63 2.38 -7.97
C LEU A 68 13.56 1.37 -7.29
N SER A 69 13.07 0.61 -6.31
CA SER A 69 13.84 -0.44 -5.64
C SER A 69 14.11 -1.64 -6.54
N MET A 70 13.15 -2.00 -7.41
CA MET A 70 13.38 -3.02 -8.45
C MET A 70 14.47 -2.58 -9.44
N ILE A 71 14.43 -1.33 -9.89
CA ILE A 71 15.43 -0.78 -10.82
C ILE A 71 16.81 -0.75 -10.15
N ASP A 72 16.91 -0.27 -8.92
CA ASP A 72 18.13 -0.23 -8.13
C ASP A 72 18.74 -1.63 -7.98
N THR A 73 17.91 -2.61 -7.63
CA THR A 73 18.32 -4.01 -7.52
C THR A 73 18.77 -4.59 -8.87
N ALA A 74 18.07 -4.27 -9.96
CA ALA A 74 18.44 -4.74 -11.30
C ALA A 74 19.81 -4.20 -11.73
N ILE A 75 20.10 -2.94 -11.44
CA ILE A 75 21.42 -2.33 -11.69
C ILE A 75 22.49 -3.05 -10.87
N ASP A 76 22.25 -3.26 -9.57
CA ASP A 76 23.18 -3.91 -8.64
C ASP A 76 23.55 -5.35 -9.10
N VAL A 77 22.54 -6.20 -9.34
CA VAL A 77 22.76 -7.62 -9.66
C VAL A 77 23.36 -7.84 -11.04
N THR A 78 23.27 -6.86 -11.92
CA THR A 78 23.88 -6.91 -13.26
C THR A 78 25.22 -6.17 -13.34
N GLU A 79 25.73 -5.67 -12.21
CA GLU A 79 26.98 -4.89 -12.14
C GLU A 79 26.97 -3.72 -13.13
N ASP A 80 25.96 -2.85 -13.03
CA ASP A 80 25.71 -1.68 -13.89
C ASP A 80 25.48 -2.00 -15.40
N ARG A 81 25.16 -3.28 -15.73
CA ARG A 81 24.99 -3.73 -17.12
C ARG A 81 23.55 -4.10 -17.47
N VAL A 82 22.57 -3.68 -16.66
CA VAL A 82 21.16 -3.97 -16.91
C VAL A 82 20.73 -3.42 -18.28
N PRO A 83 20.11 -4.23 -19.14
CA PRO A 83 19.60 -3.74 -20.42
C PRO A 83 18.48 -2.71 -20.21
N ALA A 84 18.47 -1.65 -21.01
CA ALA A 84 17.41 -0.63 -20.96
C ALA A 84 16.01 -1.23 -21.23
N THR A 85 15.92 -2.34 -21.94
CA THR A 85 14.67 -3.10 -22.15
C THR A 85 14.13 -3.66 -20.83
N VAL A 86 15.00 -4.19 -19.96
CA VAL A 86 14.60 -4.67 -18.62
C VAL A 86 14.08 -3.52 -17.77
N ILE A 87 14.78 -2.37 -17.76
CA ILE A 87 14.32 -1.18 -17.04
C ILE A 87 12.93 -0.75 -17.53
N ARG A 88 12.70 -0.76 -18.84
CA ARG A 88 11.40 -0.42 -19.44
C ARG A 88 10.29 -1.38 -18.97
N GLU A 89 10.58 -2.67 -18.91
CA GLU A 89 9.65 -3.68 -18.41
C GLU A 89 9.31 -3.50 -16.93
N LEU A 90 10.28 -3.11 -16.10
CA LEU A 90 10.05 -2.82 -14.68
C LEU A 90 9.17 -1.57 -14.49
N ILE A 91 9.38 -0.53 -15.29
CA ILE A 91 8.52 0.65 -15.30
C ILE A 91 7.10 0.27 -15.75
N ALA A 92 6.96 -0.52 -16.80
CA ALA A 92 5.67 -0.99 -17.30
C ALA A 92 4.94 -1.84 -16.24
N ALA A 93 5.65 -2.72 -15.52
CA ALA A 93 5.07 -3.49 -14.44
C ALA A 93 4.48 -2.61 -13.32
N GLY A 94 5.18 -1.52 -12.96
CA GLY A 94 4.65 -0.53 -12.01
C GLY A 94 3.41 0.21 -12.53
N GLN A 95 3.39 0.54 -13.82
CA GLN A 95 2.21 1.16 -14.46
C GLN A 95 1.02 0.19 -14.46
N ASP A 96 1.24 -1.10 -14.74
CA ASP A 96 0.22 -2.14 -14.67
C ASP A 96 -0.37 -2.24 -13.25
N MET A 97 0.47 -2.19 -12.21
CA MET A 97 0.01 -2.16 -10.80
C MET A 97 -0.86 -0.93 -10.52
N LEU A 98 -0.46 0.25 -10.99
CA LEU A 98 -1.21 1.51 -10.81
C LEU A 98 -2.54 1.52 -11.57
N GLN A 99 -2.70 0.72 -12.60
CA GLN A 99 -3.91 0.63 -13.42
C GLN A 99 -4.81 -0.56 -13.04
N HIS A 100 -4.33 -1.45 -12.17
CA HIS A 100 -5.07 -2.65 -11.81
C HIS A 100 -6.41 -2.30 -11.14
N PRO A 101 -7.53 -2.92 -11.55
CA PRO A 101 -8.82 -2.73 -10.89
C PRO A 101 -8.76 -3.12 -9.41
N ILE A 102 -9.54 -2.41 -8.59
CA ILE A 102 -9.64 -2.72 -7.17
C ILE A 102 -10.60 -3.88 -6.94
N GLU A 103 -10.14 -4.87 -6.18
CA GLU A 103 -10.92 -6.02 -5.75
C GLU A 103 -11.16 -5.94 -4.25
N LEU A 104 -12.41 -5.68 -3.86
CA LEU A 104 -12.78 -5.67 -2.43
C LEU A 104 -12.60 -7.06 -1.82
N LEU A 105 -12.13 -7.10 -0.58
CA LEU A 105 -12.13 -8.31 0.20
C LEU A 105 -13.57 -8.75 0.53
N PRO A 106 -13.81 -10.06 0.71
CA PRO A 106 -15.12 -10.56 1.13
C PRO A 106 -15.63 -9.83 2.38
N HIS A 107 -16.88 -9.39 2.34
CA HIS A 107 -17.56 -8.67 3.43
C HIS A 107 -17.00 -7.29 3.81
N ALA A 108 -16.03 -6.75 3.06
CA ALA A 108 -15.48 -5.43 3.35
C ALA A 108 -16.54 -4.33 3.26
N ARG A 109 -17.36 -4.33 2.21
CA ARG A 109 -18.45 -3.36 2.02
C ARG A 109 -19.46 -3.43 3.16
N GLU A 110 -19.94 -4.61 3.46
CA GLU A 110 -20.96 -4.84 4.50
C GLU A 110 -20.45 -4.41 5.88
N ALA A 111 -19.16 -4.64 6.17
CA ALA A 111 -18.55 -4.23 7.42
C ALA A 111 -18.46 -2.70 7.53
N VAL A 112 -18.05 -2.01 6.46
CA VAL A 112 -17.97 -0.53 6.44
C VAL A 112 -19.38 0.07 6.56
N GLU A 113 -20.35 -0.42 5.79
CA GLU A 113 -21.74 0.06 5.83
C GLU A 113 -22.37 -0.13 7.22
N ALA A 114 -22.14 -1.29 7.86
CA ALA A 114 -22.64 -1.54 9.21
C ALA A 114 -22.05 -0.59 10.26
N MET A 115 -20.78 -0.20 10.11
CA MET A 115 -20.14 0.73 11.03
C MET A 115 -20.56 2.19 10.75
N ALA A 116 -20.77 2.56 9.49
CA ALA A 116 -21.18 3.90 9.07
C ALA A 116 -22.59 4.27 9.59
N ALA A 117 -23.42 3.28 9.93
CA ALA A 117 -24.80 3.51 10.38
C ALA A 117 -24.90 4.37 11.66
N ASP A 118 -23.90 4.30 12.55
CA ASP A 118 -23.96 4.97 13.85
C ASP A 118 -22.60 5.46 14.38
N ARG A 119 -21.55 5.44 13.54
CA ARG A 119 -20.19 5.85 13.87
C ARG A 119 -19.60 6.74 12.79
N ARG A 120 -18.69 7.60 13.19
CA ARG A 120 -17.81 8.32 12.28
C ARG A 120 -16.73 7.38 11.76
N LEU A 121 -16.49 7.35 10.45
CA LEU A 121 -15.51 6.48 9.84
C LEU A 121 -14.32 7.26 9.28
N LEU A 122 -13.12 6.78 9.57
CA LEU A 122 -11.88 7.29 9.01
C LEU A 122 -11.15 6.17 8.26
N LEU A 123 -10.71 6.46 7.05
CA LEU A 123 -9.75 5.60 6.35
C LEU A 123 -8.34 6.06 6.74
N ILE A 124 -7.52 5.15 7.27
CA ILE A 124 -6.15 5.47 7.72
C ILE A 124 -5.20 4.50 7.04
N THR A 125 -4.49 4.97 6.02
CA THR A 125 -3.63 4.14 5.19
C THR A 125 -2.24 4.74 4.98
N LYS A 126 -1.31 3.91 4.49
CA LYS A 126 0.02 4.34 4.01
C LYS A 126 0.09 4.21 2.50
N GLY A 127 1.04 4.88 1.88
CA GLY A 127 1.30 4.76 0.45
C GLY A 127 1.34 6.09 -0.28
N ASP A 128 1.40 6.00 -1.60
CA ASP A 128 1.33 7.17 -2.48
C ASP A 128 -0.06 7.80 -2.43
N LEU A 129 -0.13 9.11 -2.20
CA LEU A 129 -1.39 9.86 -2.12
C LEU A 129 -2.29 9.59 -3.33
N LEU A 130 -1.77 9.79 -4.54
CA LEU A 130 -2.53 9.63 -5.78
C LEU A 130 -3.06 8.20 -5.96
N ASP A 131 -2.26 7.20 -5.59
CA ASP A 131 -2.67 5.79 -5.71
C ASP A 131 -3.76 5.44 -4.69
N GLN A 132 -3.62 5.88 -3.45
CA GLN A 132 -4.61 5.62 -2.41
C GLN A 132 -5.95 6.34 -2.68
N GLU A 133 -5.91 7.58 -3.17
CA GLU A 133 -7.11 8.30 -3.62
C GLU A 133 -7.81 7.58 -4.79
N ARG A 134 -7.05 7.09 -5.77
CA ARG A 134 -7.56 6.29 -6.89
C ARG A 134 -8.23 5.01 -6.40
N LYS A 135 -7.55 4.25 -5.53
CA LYS A 135 -8.07 2.99 -4.96
C LYS A 135 -9.38 3.23 -4.21
N LEU A 136 -9.43 4.24 -3.37
CA LEU A 136 -10.65 4.59 -2.63
C LEU A 136 -11.80 4.96 -3.57
N ALA A 137 -11.54 5.78 -4.59
CA ALA A 137 -12.55 6.14 -5.59
C ALA A 137 -13.08 4.92 -6.33
N GLN A 138 -12.20 4.01 -6.79
CA GLN A 138 -12.60 2.80 -7.51
C GLN A 138 -13.31 1.77 -6.62
N SER A 139 -13.03 1.73 -5.32
CA SER A 139 -13.67 0.82 -4.38
C SER A 139 -15.19 1.08 -4.21
N GLY A 140 -15.62 2.31 -4.52
CA GLY A 140 -16.98 2.77 -4.27
C GLY A 140 -17.35 2.87 -2.78
N LEU A 141 -16.33 2.93 -1.90
CA LEU A 141 -16.50 3.09 -0.45
C LEU A 141 -16.27 4.53 0.01
N GLY A 142 -15.81 5.43 -0.88
CA GLY A 142 -15.40 6.78 -0.51
C GLY A 142 -16.44 7.58 0.27
N ASP A 143 -17.70 7.53 -0.16
CA ASP A 143 -18.80 8.28 0.47
C ASP A 143 -19.19 7.75 1.87
N LEU A 144 -18.68 6.59 2.27
CA LEU A 144 -18.92 6.02 3.61
C LEU A 144 -17.91 6.50 4.66
N PHE A 145 -16.83 7.13 4.24
CA PHE A 145 -15.82 7.67 5.13
C PHE A 145 -15.98 9.18 5.34
N ASP A 146 -15.98 9.60 6.59
CA ASP A 146 -16.04 11.02 6.98
C ASP A 146 -14.67 11.70 6.84
N GLY A 147 -13.60 10.93 6.74
CA GLY A 147 -12.24 11.44 6.56
C GLY A 147 -11.28 10.39 6.04
N VAL A 148 -10.23 10.85 5.37
CA VAL A 148 -9.16 10.01 4.80
C VAL A 148 -7.82 10.56 5.24
N GLU A 149 -7.04 9.72 5.90
CA GLU A 149 -5.69 10.02 6.38
C GLU A 149 -4.68 9.11 5.68
N ILE A 150 -3.92 9.67 4.76
CA ILE A 150 -2.79 8.99 4.10
C ILE A 150 -1.52 9.42 4.80
N VAL A 151 -0.92 8.50 5.56
CA VAL A 151 0.18 8.80 6.48
C VAL A 151 1.46 8.09 6.07
N SER A 152 2.61 8.69 6.39
CA SER A 152 3.91 8.07 6.15
C SER A 152 4.16 6.89 7.09
N HIS A 153 3.74 7.01 8.35
CA HIS A 153 3.91 5.97 9.37
C HIS A 153 2.67 5.90 10.29
N LYS A 154 2.28 4.68 10.64
CA LYS A 154 1.24 4.40 11.63
C LYS A 154 1.89 4.22 13.00
N THR A 155 2.06 5.32 13.74
CA THR A 155 2.64 5.39 15.08
C THR A 155 1.60 5.79 16.10
N VAL A 156 1.92 5.63 17.39
CA VAL A 156 1.06 6.13 18.49
C VAL A 156 0.74 7.62 18.31
N ASP A 157 1.76 8.43 18.00
CA ASP A 157 1.58 9.87 17.79
C ASP A 157 0.70 10.19 16.58
N THR A 158 0.82 9.40 15.48
CA THR A 158 -0.05 9.53 14.31
C THR A 158 -1.51 9.30 14.70
N TYR A 159 -1.80 8.20 15.37
CA TYR A 159 -3.17 7.91 15.81
C TYR A 159 -3.68 8.90 16.84
N ALA A 160 -2.85 9.31 17.83
CA ALA A 160 -3.22 10.32 18.81
C ALA A 160 -3.62 11.65 18.14
N ARG A 161 -2.87 12.08 17.11
CA ARG A 161 -3.19 13.27 16.30
C ARG A 161 -4.51 13.14 15.55
N ILE A 162 -4.73 12.00 14.87
CA ILE A 162 -5.93 11.75 14.06
C ILE A 162 -7.18 11.75 14.94
N PHE A 163 -7.13 11.11 16.10
CA PHE A 163 -8.26 10.98 17.02
C PHE A 163 -8.36 12.09 18.09
N ALA A 164 -7.45 13.07 18.09
CA ALA A 164 -7.44 14.14 19.10
C ALA A 164 -8.74 14.96 19.14
N GLY A 165 -9.43 15.13 18.00
CA GLY A 165 -10.70 15.85 17.90
C GLY A 165 -11.91 15.05 18.40
N ASP A 166 -11.80 13.73 18.52
CA ASP A 166 -12.91 12.83 18.84
C ASP A 166 -12.94 12.42 20.33
N GLY A 167 -11.98 12.92 21.11
CA GLY A 167 -11.70 12.44 22.45
C GLY A 167 -11.14 11.02 22.38
N ALA A 168 -9.82 10.87 22.53
CA ALA A 168 -9.07 9.60 22.41
C ALA A 168 -9.64 8.44 23.28
N GLU A 169 -10.53 8.74 24.21
CA GLU A 169 -11.24 7.77 25.04
C GLU A 169 -12.47 7.13 24.38
N ARG A 170 -12.88 7.60 23.17
CA ARG A 170 -14.08 7.15 22.43
C ARG A 170 -13.77 6.59 21.06
N SER A 171 -12.48 6.43 20.74
CA SER A 171 -11.98 5.93 19.45
C SER A 171 -11.43 4.53 19.57
#